data_17281b7dcb2f699ceb09bec68144a9d9
#
_entry.id   17281b7dcb2f699ceb09bec68144a9d9
#
_cell.length_a   1.000
_cell.length_b   1.000
_cell.length_c   1.000
_cell.angle_alpha   90.00
_cell.angle_beta   90.00
_cell.angle_gamma   90.00
#
_symmetry.space_group_name_H-M   'P 1'
#
loop_
_entity.id
_entity.type
_entity.pdbx_description
1 polymer ?
#
loop_
_entity_poly.entity_id
_entity_poly.type
_entity_poly.pdbx_seq_one_letter_code
_entity_poly.pdbx_strand_id
1 'polypeptide(L)'
;LHLFPNFVGKFNDLLQENEQILPKKGELLNTELRIFALIRLGIEDSSQIAEFLRYSVNTIYNYRAKVRNKARGSREDFDDLVRKIR
;
A
#
# COMPACT_ATOMS: atom_id res chain seq x y z
N LEU A 1 -11.21 -4.42 9.35
CA LEU A 1 -10.38 -3.24 9.38
C LEU A 1 -11.12 -2.06 8.75
N HIS A 2 -11.54 -1.14 9.58
CA HIS A 2 -12.19 0.07 9.08
C HIS A 2 -11.14 1.14 8.83
N LEU A 3 -10.67 1.16 7.63
CA LEU A 3 -9.85 2.26 7.17
C LEU A 3 -10.80 3.31 6.60
N PHE A 4 -10.38 4.16 5.74
CA PHE A 4 -11.26 5.11 5.09
C PHE A 4 -12.12 4.36 4.08
N PRO A 5 -13.42 4.68 3.95
CA PRO A 5 -14.32 3.94 3.07
C PRO A 5 -13.82 3.81 1.62
N ASN A 6 -13.07 4.82 1.16
CA ASN A 6 -12.60 4.87 -0.23
C ASN A 6 -11.10 4.62 -0.35
N PHE A 7 -10.48 3.96 0.65
CA PHE A 7 -9.03 3.80 0.64
C PHE A 7 -8.55 3.11 -0.64
N VAL A 8 -9.14 1.97 -1.00
CA VAL A 8 -8.69 1.20 -2.17
C VAL A 8 -8.79 2.05 -3.45
N GLY A 9 -9.89 2.74 -3.64
CA GLY A 9 -10.08 3.59 -4.81
C GLY A 9 -9.08 4.73 -4.85
N LYS A 10 -8.89 5.44 -3.74
CA LYS A 10 -7.96 6.57 -3.66
C LYS A 10 -6.52 6.12 -3.78
N PHE A 11 -6.19 4.96 -3.21
CA PHE A 11 -4.87 4.38 -3.37
C PHE A 11 -4.58 4.09 -4.84
N ASN A 12 -5.53 3.48 -5.54
CA ASN A 12 -5.37 3.17 -6.96
C ASN A 12 -5.30 4.39 -7.84
N ASP A 13 -5.84 5.52 -7.41
CA ASP A 13 -5.68 6.79 -8.12
C ASP A 13 -4.23 7.25 -8.17
N LEU A 14 -3.39 6.77 -7.27
CA LEU A 14 -1.97 7.08 -7.25
C LEU A 14 -1.14 6.20 -8.17
N LEU A 15 -1.76 5.16 -8.74
CA LEU A 15 -1.08 4.21 -9.60
C LEU A 15 -1.44 4.45 -11.07
N GLN A 16 -0.55 3.98 -11.96
CA GLN A 16 -0.84 4.00 -13.38
C GLN A 16 -2.12 3.21 -13.65
N GLU A 17 -2.88 3.64 -14.63
CA GLU A 17 -4.20 3.07 -14.91
C GLU A 17 -4.16 1.56 -15.13
N ASN A 18 -3.15 1.07 -15.83
CA ASN A 18 -3.01 -0.36 -16.11
C ASN A 18 -2.30 -1.13 -14.99
N GLU A 19 -1.96 -0.48 -13.89
CA GLU A 19 -1.21 -1.08 -12.80
C GLU A 19 -2.00 -1.06 -11.48
N GLN A 20 -3.30 -0.86 -11.55
CA GLN A 20 -4.12 -0.80 -10.35
C GLN A 20 -4.15 -2.13 -9.62
N ILE A 21 -4.25 -2.06 -8.30
CA ILE A 21 -4.24 -3.21 -7.42
C ILE A 21 -5.61 -3.35 -6.78
N LEU A 22 -6.28 -4.46 -7.08
CA LEU A 22 -7.62 -4.71 -6.55
C LEU A 22 -7.61 -5.99 -5.72
N PRO A 23 -8.34 -6.01 -4.59
CA PRO A 23 -8.46 -7.25 -3.81
C PRO A 23 -9.20 -8.29 -4.61
N LYS A 24 -8.88 -9.55 -4.34
CA LYS A 24 -9.61 -10.66 -4.95
C LYS A 24 -11.01 -10.73 -4.36
N LYS A 25 -11.90 -11.38 -5.09
CA LYS A 25 -13.27 -11.59 -4.61
C LYS A 25 -13.25 -12.25 -3.24
N GLY A 26 -13.96 -11.66 -2.31
CA GLY A 26 -14.02 -12.17 -0.94
C GLY A 26 -12.95 -11.61 -0.01
N GLU A 27 -12.00 -10.83 -0.53
CA GLU A 27 -10.99 -10.17 0.28
C GLU A 27 -11.29 -8.69 0.42
N LEU A 28 -11.03 -8.12 1.59
CA LEU A 28 -11.10 -6.67 1.76
C LEU A 28 -9.83 -6.02 1.25
N LEU A 29 -8.67 -6.61 1.55
CA LEU A 29 -7.36 -6.11 1.14
C LEU A 29 -6.46 -7.29 0.83
N ASN A 30 -5.63 -7.16 -0.20
CA ASN A 30 -4.56 -8.12 -0.44
C ASN A 30 -3.29 -7.66 0.31
N THR A 31 -2.19 -8.41 0.17
CA THR A 31 -0.95 -8.10 0.89
C THR A 31 -0.43 -6.70 0.59
N GLU A 32 -0.40 -6.32 -0.67
CA GLU A 32 0.10 -5.00 -1.06
C GLU A 32 -0.75 -3.88 -0.45
N LEU A 33 -2.07 -4.03 -0.52
CA LEU A 33 -2.98 -3.04 0.06
C LEU A 33 -2.86 -2.99 1.59
N ARG A 34 -2.62 -4.14 2.25
CA ARG A 34 -2.41 -4.16 3.69
C ARG A 34 -1.17 -3.39 4.11
N ILE A 35 -0.09 -3.56 3.35
CA ILE A 35 1.14 -2.85 3.63
C ILE A 35 0.90 -1.34 3.59
N PHE A 36 0.27 -0.86 2.53
CA PHE A 36 0.04 0.57 2.37
C PHE A 36 -1.08 1.10 3.26
N ALA A 37 -2.02 0.25 3.66
CA ALA A 37 -2.99 0.63 4.68
C ALA A 37 -2.30 0.91 6.02
N LEU A 38 -1.31 0.08 6.38
CA LEU A 38 -0.53 0.32 7.60
C LEU A 38 0.27 1.63 7.50
N ILE A 39 0.85 1.89 6.34
CA ILE A 39 1.56 3.16 6.10
C ILE A 39 0.59 4.33 6.28
N ARG A 40 -0.61 4.20 5.76
CA ARG A 40 -1.63 5.24 5.94
C ARG A 40 -1.97 5.48 7.40
N LEU A 41 -1.95 4.43 8.21
CA LEU A 41 -2.23 4.51 9.65
C LEU A 41 -1.03 4.99 10.46
N GLY A 42 0.10 5.26 9.82
CA GLY A 42 1.29 5.77 10.49
C GLY A 42 2.34 4.71 10.80
N ILE A 43 2.10 3.47 10.44
CA ILE A 43 3.08 2.39 10.64
C ILE A 43 3.87 2.26 9.34
N GLU A 44 5.03 2.90 9.29
CA GLU A 44 5.80 3.05 8.06
C GLU A 44 7.09 2.26 8.03
N ASP A 45 7.57 1.83 9.18
CA ASP A 45 8.82 1.10 9.25
C ASP A 45 8.63 -0.32 8.72
N SER A 46 9.46 -0.71 7.75
CA SER A 46 9.32 -2.02 7.10
C SER A 46 9.48 -3.18 8.08
N SER A 47 10.32 -3.03 9.10
CA SER A 47 10.47 -4.06 10.12
C SER A 47 9.20 -4.24 10.93
N GLN A 48 8.55 -3.14 11.29
CA GLN A 48 7.28 -3.19 12.02
C GLN A 48 6.17 -3.77 11.16
N ILE A 49 6.11 -3.38 9.89
CA ILE A 49 5.12 -3.93 8.96
C ILE A 49 5.33 -5.44 8.81
N ALA A 50 6.57 -5.87 8.62
CA ALA A 50 6.91 -7.28 8.48
C ALA A 50 6.47 -8.07 9.70
N GLU A 51 6.76 -7.57 10.89
CA GLU A 51 6.35 -8.21 12.13
C GLU A 51 4.83 -8.28 12.25
N PHE A 52 4.15 -7.19 11.94
CA PHE A 52 2.70 -7.09 12.03
C PHE A 52 2.02 -8.08 11.09
N LEU A 53 2.51 -8.18 9.86
CA LEU A 53 1.90 -9.03 8.83
C LEU A 53 2.51 -10.43 8.76
N ARG A 54 3.54 -10.69 9.55
CA ARG A 54 4.25 -11.99 9.61
C ARG A 54 4.94 -12.35 8.30
N TYR A 55 5.66 -11.37 7.74
CA TYR A 55 6.53 -11.56 6.59
C TYR A 55 7.96 -11.21 6.95
N SER A 56 8.90 -11.60 6.10
CA SER A 56 10.27 -11.13 6.26
C SER A 56 10.38 -9.67 5.86
N VAL A 57 11.37 -8.96 6.40
CA VAL A 57 11.62 -7.57 6.06
C VAL A 57 11.89 -7.44 4.56
N ASN A 58 12.66 -8.37 4.00
CA ASN A 58 12.95 -8.34 2.55
C ASN A 58 11.69 -8.44 1.71
N THR A 59 10.73 -9.27 2.13
CA THR A 59 9.46 -9.37 1.43
C THR A 59 8.73 -8.03 1.42
N ILE A 60 8.73 -7.34 2.55
CA ILE A 60 8.08 -6.02 2.63
C ILE A 60 8.81 -5.02 1.73
N TYR A 61 10.14 -4.99 1.75
CA TYR A 61 10.90 -4.10 0.86
C TYR A 61 10.57 -4.36 -0.61
N ASN A 62 10.49 -5.63 -1.00
CA ASN A 62 10.19 -6.00 -2.37
C ASN A 62 8.80 -5.55 -2.79
N TYR A 63 7.80 -5.75 -1.94
CA TYR A 63 6.44 -5.28 -2.22
C TYR A 63 6.38 -3.77 -2.34
N ARG A 64 7.03 -3.06 -1.42
CA ARG A 64 7.01 -1.60 -1.44
C ARG A 64 7.67 -1.05 -2.70
N ALA A 65 8.81 -1.60 -3.08
CA ALA A 65 9.50 -1.17 -4.30
C ALA A 65 8.66 -1.45 -5.54
N LYS A 66 8.07 -2.64 -5.60
CA LYS A 66 7.24 -3.04 -6.72
C LYS A 66 6.04 -2.09 -6.89
N VAL A 67 5.39 -1.75 -5.80
CA VAL A 67 4.22 -0.87 -5.87
C VAL A 67 4.64 0.55 -6.23
N ARG A 68 5.74 1.05 -5.67
CA ARG A 68 6.22 2.39 -6.04
C ARG A 68 6.54 2.50 -7.52
N ASN A 69 7.01 1.42 -8.13
CA ASN A 69 7.29 1.42 -9.56
C ASN A 69 6.01 1.54 -10.39
N LYS A 70 4.87 1.30 -9.80
CA LYS A 70 3.57 1.44 -10.47
C LYS A 70 2.96 2.83 -10.27
N ALA A 71 3.64 3.70 -9.55
CA ALA A 71 3.13 5.03 -9.24
C ALA A 71 2.92 5.84 -10.52
N ARG A 72 1.84 6.60 -10.53
CA ARG A 72 1.52 7.51 -11.61
C ARG A 72 2.47 8.71 -11.61
N GLY A 73 2.83 9.17 -10.41
CA GLY A 73 3.76 10.28 -10.23
C GLY A 73 5.13 9.82 -9.79
N SER A 74 5.81 10.64 -9.00
CA SER A 74 7.16 10.36 -8.51
C SER A 74 7.16 9.22 -7.50
N ARG A 75 8.11 8.29 -7.65
CA ARG A 75 8.29 7.20 -6.70
C ARG A 75 8.63 7.73 -5.30
N GLU A 76 9.42 8.79 -5.25
CA GLU A 76 9.87 9.36 -3.98
C GLU A 76 8.73 9.96 -3.17
N ASP A 77 7.68 10.42 -3.85
CA ASP A 77 6.54 11.05 -3.20
C ASP A 77 5.41 10.08 -2.89
N PHE A 78 5.53 8.83 -3.35
CA PHE A 78 4.41 7.90 -3.29
C PHE A 78 3.93 7.65 -1.86
N ASP A 79 4.84 7.37 -0.93
CA ASP A 79 4.45 7.11 0.45
C ASP A 79 3.80 8.33 1.10
N ASP A 80 4.30 9.54 0.78
CA ASP A 80 3.67 10.78 1.27
C ASP A 80 2.25 10.92 0.75
N LEU A 81 2.03 10.59 -0.51
CA LEU A 81 0.69 10.67 -1.09
C LEU A 81 -0.25 9.65 -0.44
N VAL A 82 0.26 8.46 -0.12
CA VAL A 82 -0.54 7.45 0.59
C VAL A 82 -0.94 7.97 1.96
N ARG A 83 0.00 8.60 2.68
CA ARG A 83 -0.30 9.14 4.01
C ARG A 83 -1.36 10.23 3.99
N LYS A 84 -1.55 10.88 2.86
CA LYS A 84 -2.53 11.97 2.72
C LYS A 84 -3.90 11.49 2.26
N ILE A 85 -4.09 10.21 2.03
CA ILE A 85 -5.40 9.67 1.64
C ILE A 85 -6.42 9.91 2.75
N ARG A 86 -7.60 10.36 2.38
CA ARG A 86 -8.70 10.61 3.31
C ARG A 86 -9.97 9.90 2.91
#